data_18de760ca2fd9bb14c6026764e5c7a34
#
_entry.id   18de760ca2fd9bb14c6026764e5c7a34
#
_cell.length_a   1.000
_cell.length_b   1.000
_cell.length_c   1.000
_cell.angle_alpha   90.00
_cell.angle_beta   90.00
_cell.angle_gamma   90.00
#
_symmetry.space_group_name_H-M   'P 1'
#
loop_
_entity.id
_entity.type
_entity.pdbx_description
1 polymer ?
#
loop_
_entity_poly.entity_id
_entity_poly.type
_entity_poly.pdbx_seq_one_letter_code
_entity_poly.pdbx_strand_id
1 'polypeptide(L)'
;MVRQAAAAAVFFALGHAAFAQAPATVELENLTWTELRDQIHAGKTTIIIPIGGTEQSGPYVALGKHNVRVKVLSERVAQGLGNAIVAPVIAYVPEGSYAPPTSHMRFPGTITVTDDVFEKTLMSAANSFKIHGFKNIVFLGDHGGYEKDIRHVVAQLNSAWAGSGARAFVPSEYYGTSSDGYAQILRQHGVPDNEIGTHAGLADTSLLLAVAPQMVRSESLRNAPQPGAADGVYGGDPRHSSVELGKLGTDAIVSRTIESIRKETGVH
;
A
#
# COMPACT_ATOMS: atom_id res chain seq x y z
N MET A 1 -75.52 -2.55 -40.50
CA MET A 1 -74.34 -3.41 -40.13
C MET A 1 -73.17 -2.52 -39.96
N VAL A 2 -72.78 -2.25 -38.72
CA VAL A 2 -71.61 -1.42 -38.37
C VAL A 2 -70.48 -2.37 -37.92
N ARG A 3 -69.37 -2.38 -38.67
CA ARG A 3 -68.19 -3.16 -38.31
C ARG A 3 -67.33 -2.33 -37.36
N GLN A 4 -67.17 -2.79 -36.13
CA GLN A 4 -66.17 -2.26 -35.20
C GLN A 4 -64.78 -2.87 -35.52
N ALA A 5 -63.84 -2.01 -35.80
CA ALA A 5 -62.41 -2.39 -35.89
C ALA A 5 -61.75 -2.28 -34.50
N ALA A 6 -61.25 -3.39 -33.96
CA ALA A 6 -60.47 -3.41 -32.71
C ALA A 6 -59.04 -3.12 -33.07
N ALA A 7 -58.48 -2.02 -32.52
CA ALA A 7 -57.10 -1.71 -32.61
C ALA A 7 -56.37 -2.39 -31.44
N ALA A 8 -55.46 -3.32 -31.75
CA ALA A 8 -54.56 -3.94 -30.76
C ALA A 8 -53.35 -3.03 -30.52
N ALA A 9 -53.24 -2.46 -29.32
CA ALA A 9 -52.07 -1.72 -28.90
C ALA A 9 -50.98 -2.71 -28.42
N VAL A 10 -49.89 -2.79 -29.16
CA VAL A 10 -48.68 -3.56 -28.77
C VAL A 10 -47.85 -2.68 -27.85
N PHE A 11 -47.83 -3.00 -26.55
CA PHE A 11 -46.91 -2.39 -25.59
C PHE A 11 -45.53 -3.03 -25.73
N PHE A 12 -44.58 -2.30 -26.30
CA PHE A 12 -43.16 -2.65 -26.18
C PHE A 12 -42.67 -2.30 -24.75
N ALA A 13 -42.53 -3.31 -23.91
CA ALA A 13 -41.82 -3.18 -22.65
C ALA A 13 -40.32 -3.03 -22.94
N LEU A 14 -39.82 -1.80 -22.91
CA LEU A 14 -38.36 -1.54 -22.86
C LEU A 14 -37.86 -2.05 -21.53
N GLY A 15 -37.32 -3.27 -21.53
CA GLY A 15 -36.57 -3.82 -20.40
C GLY A 15 -35.33 -2.96 -20.15
N HIS A 16 -35.38 -2.12 -19.13
CA HIS A 16 -34.19 -1.49 -18.61
C HIS A 16 -33.33 -2.61 -17.98
N ALA A 17 -32.25 -3.01 -18.67
CA ALA A 17 -31.23 -3.82 -18.03
C ALA A 17 -30.64 -2.97 -16.88
N ALA A 18 -31.00 -3.31 -15.65
CA ALA A 18 -30.35 -2.75 -14.47
C ALA A 18 -28.88 -3.23 -14.51
N PHE A 19 -28.00 -2.39 -15.01
CA PHE A 19 -26.57 -2.62 -14.82
C PHE A 19 -26.33 -2.57 -13.31
N ALA A 20 -25.88 -3.69 -12.74
CA ALA A 20 -25.47 -3.72 -11.36
C ALA A 20 -24.41 -2.63 -11.17
N GLN A 21 -24.64 -1.73 -10.23
CA GLN A 21 -23.71 -0.65 -9.93
C GLN A 21 -22.38 -1.28 -9.50
N ALA A 22 -21.27 -0.86 -10.12
CA ALA A 22 -19.95 -1.34 -9.75
C ALA A 22 -19.73 -1.15 -8.23
N PRO A 23 -19.08 -2.13 -7.55
CA PRO A 23 -18.85 -2.02 -6.13
C PRO A 23 -18.06 -0.76 -5.78
N ALA A 24 -18.42 -0.11 -4.67
CA ALA A 24 -17.74 1.07 -4.17
C ALA A 24 -16.40 0.65 -3.53
N THR A 25 -15.46 0.21 -4.36
CA THR A 25 -14.12 -0.22 -3.93
C THR A 25 -13.04 0.55 -4.67
N VAL A 26 -11.89 0.70 -4.02
CA VAL A 26 -10.65 1.17 -4.65
C VAL A 26 -9.69 0.03 -4.98
N GLU A 27 -10.01 -1.21 -4.54
CA GLU A 27 -9.16 -2.38 -4.76
C GLU A 27 -9.41 -2.99 -6.14
N LEU A 28 -8.35 -3.11 -6.94
CA LEU A 28 -8.41 -3.69 -8.28
C LEU A 28 -8.92 -5.14 -8.27
N GLU A 29 -8.50 -5.93 -7.28
CA GLU A 29 -8.85 -7.36 -7.15
C GLU A 29 -10.35 -7.59 -6.93
N ASN A 30 -11.09 -6.58 -6.50
CA ASN A 30 -12.53 -6.63 -6.26
C ASN A 30 -13.35 -6.13 -7.46
N LEU A 31 -12.71 -5.79 -8.57
CA LEU A 31 -13.34 -5.31 -9.80
C LEU A 31 -13.26 -6.36 -10.90
N THR A 32 -14.34 -6.47 -11.67
CA THR A 32 -14.28 -7.16 -12.96
C THR A 32 -13.51 -6.30 -13.97
N TRP A 33 -13.00 -6.90 -15.03
CA TRP A 33 -12.25 -6.14 -16.04
C TRP A 33 -13.11 -5.05 -16.73
N THR A 34 -14.42 -5.26 -16.84
CA THR A 34 -15.38 -4.28 -17.40
C THR A 34 -15.58 -3.10 -16.46
N GLU A 35 -15.75 -3.36 -15.16
CA GLU A 35 -15.87 -2.31 -14.14
C GLU A 35 -14.59 -1.47 -14.05
N LEU A 36 -13.43 -2.11 -14.10
CA LEU A 36 -12.14 -1.40 -14.12
C LEU A 36 -12.02 -0.51 -15.35
N ARG A 37 -12.32 -1.05 -16.56
CA ARG A 37 -12.34 -0.27 -17.81
C ARG A 37 -13.21 0.97 -17.67
N ASP A 38 -14.43 0.81 -17.15
CA ASP A 38 -15.40 1.88 -17.03
C ASP A 38 -14.95 2.93 -16.00
N GLN A 39 -14.30 2.52 -14.92
CA GLN A 39 -13.68 3.43 -13.95
C GLN A 39 -12.50 4.21 -14.54
N ILE A 40 -11.67 3.59 -15.37
CA ILE A 40 -10.57 4.28 -16.08
C ILE A 40 -11.16 5.32 -17.05
N HIS A 41 -12.19 4.97 -17.81
CA HIS A 41 -12.88 5.90 -18.71
C HIS A 41 -13.56 7.05 -17.95
N ALA A 42 -14.03 6.80 -16.73
CA ALA A 42 -14.59 7.83 -15.83
C ALA A 42 -13.52 8.71 -15.15
N GLY A 43 -12.21 8.50 -15.44
CA GLY A 43 -11.13 9.37 -14.96
C GLY A 43 -10.28 8.80 -13.83
N LYS A 44 -10.51 7.57 -13.37
CA LYS A 44 -9.60 6.91 -12.41
C LYS A 44 -8.36 6.40 -13.12
N THR A 45 -7.43 7.30 -13.39
CA THR A 45 -6.22 7.02 -14.18
C THR A 45 -4.94 6.94 -13.34
N THR A 46 -5.07 6.91 -12.03
CA THR A 46 -3.96 6.69 -11.10
C THR A 46 -4.04 5.26 -10.56
N ILE A 47 -2.94 4.51 -10.64
CA ILE A 47 -2.81 3.19 -9.99
C ILE A 47 -1.74 3.27 -8.90
N ILE A 48 -2.07 2.82 -7.70
CA ILE A 48 -1.13 2.67 -6.59
C ILE A 48 -0.70 1.22 -6.54
N ILE A 49 0.60 0.96 -6.63
CA ILE A 49 1.22 -0.37 -6.46
C ILE A 49 1.81 -0.43 -5.06
N PRO A 50 1.12 -1.08 -4.10
CA PRO A 50 1.63 -1.24 -2.75
C PRO A 50 2.73 -2.31 -2.72
N ILE A 51 3.84 -2.01 -2.06
CA ILE A 51 4.99 -2.90 -1.91
C ILE A 51 5.20 -3.13 -0.42
N GLY A 52 5.02 -4.37 0.01
CA GLY A 52 5.15 -4.77 1.40
C GLY A 52 6.48 -5.45 1.69
N GLY A 53 6.40 -6.70 2.06
CA GLY A 53 7.50 -7.58 2.46
C GLY A 53 7.02 -8.58 3.49
N THR A 54 7.62 -9.75 3.48
CA THR A 54 7.34 -10.80 4.47
C THR A 54 8.62 -11.06 5.25
N GLU A 55 8.72 -10.44 6.43
CA GLU A 55 9.92 -10.47 7.26
C GLU A 55 9.61 -10.68 8.73
N GLN A 56 10.62 -11.13 9.47
CA GLN A 56 10.57 -11.14 10.92
C GLN A 56 10.37 -9.71 11.47
N SER A 57 9.61 -9.57 12.54
CA SER A 57 9.38 -8.30 13.23
C SER A 57 9.27 -8.52 14.74
N GLY A 58 10.29 -9.20 15.28
CA GLY A 58 10.30 -9.65 16.66
C GLY A 58 9.33 -10.82 16.92
N PRO A 59 9.28 -11.35 18.15
CA PRO A 59 8.54 -12.58 18.46
C PRO A 59 7.01 -12.37 18.60
N TYR A 60 6.53 -11.11 18.60
CA TYR A 60 5.13 -10.80 18.90
C TYR A 60 4.37 -10.14 17.75
N VAL A 61 5.02 -9.92 16.62
CA VAL A 61 4.43 -9.33 15.43
C VAL A 61 4.42 -10.33 14.29
N ALA A 62 3.29 -10.46 13.58
CA ALA A 62 3.17 -11.39 12.47
C ALA A 62 4.04 -10.97 11.28
N LEU A 63 4.58 -11.96 10.55
CA LEU A 63 5.53 -11.79 9.44
C LEU A 63 5.02 -10.88 8.31
N GLY A 64 3.72 -10.82 8.08
CA GLY A 64 3.10 -10.02 7.02
C GLY A 64 2.79 -8.58 7.40
N LYS A 65 3.44 -8.01 8.40
CA LYS A 65 3.27 -6.64 8.89
C LYS A 65 3.21 -5.61 7.76
N HIS A 66 4.23 -5.59 6.93
CA HIS A 66 4.35 -4.64 5.83
C HIS A 66 3.24 -4.81 4.78
N ASN A 67 2.87 -6.06 4.45
CA ASN A 67 1.83 -6.34 3.47
C ASN A 67 0.48 -5.77 3.89
N VAL A 68 0.10 -5.97 5.16
CA VAL A 68 -1.18 -5.49 5.68
C VAL A 68 -1.17 -3.98 5.85
N ARG A 69 -0.07 -3.41 6.37
CA ARG A 69 0.04 -1.97 6.59
C ARG A 69 -0.01 -1.20 5.28
N VAL A 70 0.81 -1.56 4.30
CA VAL A 70 0.82 -0.86 3.00
C VAL A 70 -0.53 -0.99 2.29
N LYS A 71 -1.21 -2.14 2.38
CA LYS A 71 -2.55 -2.32 1.79
C LYS A 71 -3.52 -1.29 2.36
N VAL A 72 -3.69 -1.28 3.69
CA VAL A 72 -4.65 -0.37 4.37
C VAL A 72 -4.30 1.10 4.10
N LEU A 73 -3.03 1.48 4.17
CA LEU A 73 -2.64 2.87 3.92
C LEU A 73 -2.82 3.26 2.45
N SER A 74 -2.53 2.37 1.50
CA SER A 74 -2.79 2.61 0.07
C SER A 74 -4.26 2.81 -0.24
N GLU A 75 -5.15 2.03 0.39
CA GLU A 75 -6.60 2.20 0.26
C GLU A 75 -7.05 3.57 0.77
N ARG A 76 -6.55 3.99 1.94
CA ARG A 76 -6.84 5.32 2.49
C ARG A 76 -6.33 6.45 1.59
N VAL A 77 -5.14 6.29 1.02
CA VAL A 77 -4.57 7.24 0.05
C VAL A 77 -5.44 7.29 -1.22
N ALA A 78 -5.83 6.14 -1.78
CA ALA A 78 -6.66 6.09 -2.98
C ALA A 78 -8.05 6.72 -2.77
N GLN A 79 -8.67 6.47 -1.60
CA GLN A 79 -9.92 7.09 -1.21
C GLN A 79 -9.79 8.62 -1.09
N GLY A 80 -8.72 9.10 -0.47
CA GLY A 80 -8.45 10.52 -0.34
C GLY A 80 -8.13 11.23 -1.67
N LEU A 81 -7.54 10.51 -2.64
CA LEU A 81 -7.30 11.04 -3.99
C LEU A 81 -8.57 11.08 -4.84
N GLY A 82 -9.47 10.10 -4.70
CA GLY A 82 -10.72 9.99 -5.45
C GLY A 82 -10.60 9.43 -6.87
N ASN A 83 -9.43 9.55 -7.50
CA ASN A 83 -9.16 9.10 -8.88
C ASN A 83 -8.17 7.93 -8.97
N ALA A 84 -7.96 7.21 -7.88
CA ALA A 84 -6.97 6.14 -7.78
C ALA A 84 -7.61 4.77 -7.54
N ILE A 85 -6.92 3.73 -8.04
CA ILE A 85 -7.17 2.31 -7.79
C ILE A 85 -5.92 1.73 -7.14
N VAL A 86 -6.09 0.72 -6.28
CA VAL A 86 -5.00 0.02 -5.58
C VAL A 86 -4.80 -1.34 -6.21
N ALA A 87 -3.58 -1.61 -6.67
CA ALA A 87 -3.15 -2.91 -7.20
C ALA A 87 -2.95 -3.95 -6.08
N PRO A 88 -2.83 -5.25 -6.41
CA PRO A 88 -2.40 -6.27 -5.46
C PRO A 88 -1.06 -5.93 -4.81
N VAL A 89 -0.90 -6.32 -3.54
CA VAL A 89 0.34 -6.08 -2.79
C VAL A 89 1.47 -6.94 -3.35
N ILE A 90 2.63 -6.33 -3.61
CA ILE A 90 3.86 -7.06 -3.91
C ILE A 90 4.52 -7.45 -2.58
N ALA A 91 4.42 -8.74 -2.22
CA ALA A 91 4.87 -9.27 -0.94
C ALA A 91 6.25 -9.95 -0.99
N TYR A 92 6.76 -10.25 -2.18
CA TYR A 92 8.06 -10.86 -2.42
C TYR A 92 9.05 -9.76 -2.82
N VAL A 93 9.91 -9.38 -1.88
CA VAL A 93 10.82 -8.24 -1.99
C VAL A 93 12.23 -8.63 -1.51
N PRO A 94 13.27 -7.84 -1.76
CA PRO A 94 14.61 -8.07 -1.21
C PRO A 94 14.65 -7.85 0.31
N GLU A 95 14.97 -8.93 1.07
CA GLU A 95 15.08 -8.91 2.54
C GLU A 95 16.44 -9.40 3.04
N GLY A 96 17.41 -9.52 2.14
CA GLY A 96 18.77 -10.00 2.41
C GLY A 96 19.14 -11.22 1.61
N SER A 97 20.38 -11.73 1.81
CA SER A 97 20.89 -12.93 1.14
C SER A 97 20.41 -14.20 1.85
N TYR A 98 20.15 -15.26 1.08
CA TYR A 98 19.88 -16.60 1.59
C TYR A 98 21.14 -17.50 1.64
N ALA A 99 22.25 -17.08 1.04
CA ALA A 99 23.49 -17.87 0.97
C ALA A 99 24.75 -16.98 1.08
N PRO A 100 25.34 -16.77 2.27
CA PRO A 100 24.80 -17.10 3.60
C PRO A 100 23.60 -16.20 3.98
N PRO A 101 22.73 -16.63 4.92
CA PRO A 101 21.62 -15.81 5.39
C PRO A 101 22.11 -14.51 6.05
N THR A 102 21.59 -13.38 5.58
CA THR A 102 21.89 -12.04 6.15
C THR A 102 20.61 -11.31 6.55
N SER A 103 20.75 -10.22 7.32
CA SER A 103 19.61 -9.38 7.74
C SER A 103 18.46 -10.19 8.34
N HIS A 104 17.23 -9.94 7.89
CA HIS A 104 16.01 -10.62 8.33
C HIS A 104 15.96 -12.10 7.92
N MET A 105 16.71 -12.50 6.88
CA MET A 105 16.81 -13.89 6.42
C MET A 105 17.40 -14.87 7.45
N ARG A 106 17.99 -14.37 8.54
CA ARG A 106 18.45 -15.20 9.67
C ARG A 106 17.31 -15.75 10.52
N PHE A 107 16.09 -15.25 10.32
CA PHE A 107 14.91 -15.64 11.08
C PHE A 107 13.92 -16.43 10.20
N PRO A 108 13.32 -17.54 10.72
CA PRO A 108 12.35 -18.31 9.97
C PRO A 108 11.16 -17.49 9.51
N GLY A 109 10.71 -17.78 8.29
CA GLY A 109 9.52 -17.14 7.69
C GLY A 109 9.78 -15.87 6.91
N THR A 110 10.97 -15.28 6.99
CA THR A 110 11.37 -14.20 6.07
C THR A 110 11.56 -14.75 4.67
N ILE A 111 11.05 -14.05 3.68
CA ILE A 111 11.13 -14.40 2.26
C ILE A 111 11.90 -13.31 1.53
N THR A 112 12.84 -13.69 0.65
CA THR A 112 13.57 -12.75 -0.18
C THR A 112 13.53 -13.13 -1.64
N VAL A 113 13.61 -12.14 -2.53
CA VAL A 113 13.95 -12.27 -3.94
C VAL A 113 15.19 -11.43 -4.24
N THR A 114 15.84 -11.68 -5.36
CA THR A 114 16.96 -10.82 -5.80
C THR A 114 16.46 -9.48 -6.33
N ASP A 115 17.31 -8.44 -6.24
CA ASP A 115 16.98 -7.07 -6.68
C ASP A 115 16.48 -7.07 -8.14
N ASP A 116 17.13 -7.84 -9.03
CA ASP A 116 16.76 -7.93 -10.45
C ASP A 116 15.38 -8.57 -10.69
N VAL A 117 14.99 -9.57 -9.90
CA VAL A 117 13.66 -10.19 -9.97
C VAL A 117 12.61 -9.20 -9.48
N PHE A 118 12.90 -8.50 -8.40
CA PHE A 118 12.03 -7.48 -7.85
C PHE A 118 11.80 -6.32 -8.83
N GLU A 119 12.87 -5.72 -9.36
CA GLU A 119 12.79 -4.65 -10.35
C GLU A 119 12.01 -5.06 -11.60
N LYS A 120 12.28 -6.25 -12.16
CA LYS A 120 11.52 -6.78 -13.31
C LYS A 120 10.06 -6.99 -13.02
N THR A 121 9.70 -7.39 -11.80
CA THR A 121 8.31 -7.54 -11.36
C THR A 121 7.61 -6.18 -11.35
N LEU A 122 8.24 -5.15 -10.75
CA LEU A 122 7.71 -3.78 -10.73
C LEU A 122 7.52 -3.22 -12.13
N MET A 123 8.53 -3.38 -13.00
CA MET A 123 8.47 -2.91 -14.38
C MET A 123 7.35 -3.60 -15.18
N SER A 124 7.17 -4.90 -15.00
CA SER A 124 6.13 -5.68 -15.69
C SER A 124 4.73 -5.25 -15.25
N ALA A 125 4.52 -5.08 -13.94
CA ALA A 125 3.25 -4.58 -13.40
C ALA A 125 2.94 -3.17 -13.93
N ALA A 126 3.90 -2.26 -13.87
CA ALA A 126 3.73 -0.88 -14.33
C ALA A 126 3.39 -0.79 -15.82
N ASN A 127 4.09 -1.56 -16.66
CA ASN A 127 3.80 -1.62 -18.11
C ASN A 127 2.41 -2.19 -18.38
N SER A 128 1.96 -3.19 -17.64
CA SER A 128 0.61 -3.74 -17.75
C SER A 128 -0.45 -2.68 -17.45
N PHE A 129 -0.28 -1.90 -16.40
CA PHE A 129 -1.22 -0.83 -16.06
C PHE A 129 -1.21 0.30 -17.11
N LYS A 130 -0.03 0.67 -17.60
CA LYS A 130 0.10 1.67 -18.66
C LYS A 130 -0.70 1.30 -19.92
N ILE A 131 -0.58 0.07 -20.41
CA ILE A 131 -1.30 -0.35 -21.64
C ILE A 131 -2.83 -0.41 -21.44
N HIS A 132 -3.29 -0.53 -20.19
CA HIS A 132 -4.71 -0.50 -19.86
C HIS A 132 -5.28 0.92 -19.66
N GLY A 133 -4.46 1.96 -19.77
CA GLY A 133 -4.90 3.37 -19.76
C GLY A 133 -4.62 4.13 -18.48
N PHE A 134 -3.92 3.54 -17.50
CA PHE A 134 -3.44 4.30 -16.35
C PHE A 134 -2.33 5.27 -16.80
N LYS A 135 -2.41 6.51 -16.31
CA LYS A 135 -1.47 7.60 -16.62
C LYS A 135 -0.45 7.81 -15.51
N ASN A 136 -0.86 7.63 -14.26
CA ASN A 136 -0.02 7.81 -13.09
C ASN A 136 0.17 6.46 -12.39
N ILE A 137 1.39 5.94 -12.38
CA ILE A 137 1.76 4.70 -11.71
C ILE A 137 2.57 5.06 -10.46
N VAL A 138 1.98 4.87 -9.28
CA VAL A 138 2.54 5.25 -7.99
C VAL A 138 3.01 4.01 -7.27
N PHE A 139 4.27 3.98 -6.86
CA PHE A 139 4.82 2.93 -6.01
C PHE A 139 4.85 3.41 -4.56
N LEU A 140 4.25 2.65 -3.63
CA LEU A 140 4.34 2.91 -2.19
C LEU A 140 5.09 1.76 -1.53
N GLY A 141 6.33 2.03 -1.13
CA GLY A 141 7.21 1.08 -0.45
C GLY A 141 7.12 1.21 1.07
N ASP A 142 6.81 0.12 1.77
CA ASP A 142 6.63 0.12 3.23
C ASP A 142 7.89 -0.29 4.01
N HIS A 143 8.99 -0.64 3.31
CA HIS A 143 10.27 -1.03 3.89
C HIS A 143 11.43 -0.32 3.19
N GLY A 144 12.43 0.13 3.97
CA GLY A 144 13.54 0.94 3.45
C GLY A 144 14.56 0.18 2.60
N GLY A 145 14.61 -1.13 2.74
CA GLY A 145 15.65 -1.96 2.12
C GLY A 145 15.67 -1.90 0.59
N TYR A 146 14.51 -1.73 -0.04
CA TYR A 146 14.35 -1.72 -1.49
C TYR A 146 14.01 -0.34 -2.09
N GLU A 147 14.08 0.73 -1.31
CA GLU A 147 13.77 2.09 -1.76
C GLU A 147 14.61 2.53 -2.97
N LYS A 148 15.91 2.15 -3.00
CA LYS A 148 16.82 2.45 -4.12
C LYS A 148 16.35 1.77 -5.42
N ASP A 149 15.84 0.53 -5.31
CA ASP A 149 15.44 -0.29 -6.44
C ASP A 149 14.15 0.27 -7.05
N ILE A 150 13.18 0.70 -6.22
CA ILE A 150 11.98 1.39 -6.69
C ILE A 150 12.36 2.67 -7.45
N ARG A 151 13.28 3.49 -6.92
CA ARG A 151 13.75 4.71 -7.60
C ARG A 151 14.41 4.40 -8.93
N HIS A 152 15.21 3.33 -8.99
CA HIS A 152 15.83 2.86 -10.24
C HIS A 152 14.78 2.47 -11.28
N VAL A 153 13.77 1.68 -10.89
CA VAL A 153 12.64 1.29 -11.75
C VAL A 153 11.89 2.52 -12.27
N VAL A 154 11.57 3.48 -11.39
CA VAL A 154 10.88 4.72 -11.77
C VAL A 154 11.67 5.50 -12.81
N ALA A 155 12.99 5.61 -12.66
CA ALA A 155 13.84 6.29 -13.64
C ALA A 155 13.82 5.59 -15.00
N GLN A 156 13.93 4.26 -15.03
CA GLN A 156 13.88 3.46 -16.27
C GLN A 156 12.53 3.57 -16.97
N LEU A 157 11.42 3.44 -16.22
CA LEU A 157 10.05 3.56 -16.75
C LEU A 157 9.82 4.93 -17.37
N ASN A 158 10.18 6.01 -16.67
CA ASN A 158 9.98 7.36 -17.18
C ASN A 158 10.84 7.67 -18.42
N SER A 159 12.05 7.11 -18.50
CA SER A 159 12.87 7.19 -19.70
C SER A 159 12.21 6.45 -20.88
N ALA A 160 11.73 5.23 -20.67
CA ALA A 160 11.06 4.42 -21.68
C ALA A 160 9.71 4.98 -22.12
N TRP A 161 9.02 5.71 -21.26
CA TRP A 161 7.69 6.26 -21.50
C TRP A 161 7.70 7.73 -21.95
N ALA A 162 8.86 8.29 -22.23
CA ALA A 162 8.96 9.68 -22.65
C ALA A 162 8.00 10.00 -23.82
N GLY A 163 7.20 11.06 -23.67
CA GLY A 163 6.20 11.47 -24.66
C GLY A 163 4.91 10.63 -24.70
N SER A 164 4.77 9.56 -23.89
CA SER A 164 3.56 8.71 -23.90
C SER A 164 2.37 9.26 -23.11
N GLY A 165 2.59 10.30 -22.29
CA GLY A 165 1.57 10.84 -21.37
C GLY A 165 1.37 10.02 -20.09
N ALA A 166 2.08 8.89 -19.93
CA ALA A 166 2.15 8.15 -18.69
C ALA A 166 3.45 8.41 -17.95
N ARG A 167 3.42 8.33 -16.61
CA ARG A 167 4.60 8.48 -15.76
C ARG A 167 4.51 7.60 -14.52
N ALA A 168 5.67 7.17 -14.04
CA ALA A 168 5.83 6.47 -12.78
C ALA A 168 6.46 7.40 -11.74
N PHE A 169 6.13 7.22 -10.45
CA PHE A 169 6.78 7.95 -9.36
C PHE A 169 6.66 7.19 -8.03
N VAL A 170 7.55 7.54 -7.11
CA VAL A 170 7.57 7.06 -5.72
C VAL A 170 7.55 8.28 -4.81
N PRO A 171 6.44 8.55 -4.09
CA PRO A 171 6.37 9.63 -3.13
C PRO A 171 7.33 9.37 -1.98
N SER A 172 8.36 10.20 -1.82
CA SER A 172 9.32 10.08 -0.71
C SER A 172 8.65 10.26 0.66
N GLU A 173 7.53 10.96 0.68
CA GLU A 173 6.73 11.26 1.86
C GLU A 173 6.12 10.01 2.50
N TYR A 174 5.83 8.96 1.71
CA TYR A 174 5.27 7.73 2.28
C TYR A 174 6.27 7.09 3.26
N TYR A 175 7.44 6.67 2.78
CA TYR A 175 8.46 6.05 3.62
C TYR A 175 9.11 7.04 4.58
N GLY A 176 9.45 8.24 4.12
CA GLY A 176 10.06 9.28 4.96
C GLY A 176 9.19 9.70 6.14
N THR A 177 7.85 9.71 5.98
CA THR A 177 6.96 9.96 7.11
C THR A 177 6.85 8.75 8.04
N SER A 178 6.84 7.52 7.52
CA SER A 178 6.76 6.31 8.34
C SER A 178 8.03 6.04 9.17
N SER A 179 9.15 6.63 8.79
CA SER A 179 10.43 6.56 9.48
C SER A 179 10.70 7.82 10.32
N ASP A 180 11.54 8.72 9.79
CA ASP A 180 12.00 9.90 10.52
C ASP A 180 10.86 10.89 10.87
N GLY A 181 9.89 11.04 9.98
CA GLY A 181 8.74 11.91 10.21
C GLY A 181 7.89 11.45 11.38
N TYR A 182 7.66 10.13 11.50
CA TYR A 182 6.90 9.59 12.62
C TYR A 182 7.69 9.65 13.94
N ALA A 183 8.99 9.41 13.90
CA ALA A 183 9.84 9.59 15.08
C ALA A 183 9.76 11.03 15.63
N GLN A 184 9.73 12.03 14.75
CA GLN A 184 9.53 13.43 15.17
C GLN A 184 8.16 13.66 15.81
N ILE A 185 7.09 13.09 15.26
CA ILE A 185 5.73 13.17 15.83
C ILE A 185 5.71 12.53 17.22
N LEU A 186 6.31 11.37 17.40
CA LEU A 186 6.38 10.68 18.70
C LEU A 186 7.12 11.52 19.75
N ARG A 187 8.25 12.14 19.40
CA ARG A 187 8.98 13.08 20.30
C ARG A 187 8.10 14.25 20.73
N GLN A 188 7.34 14.84 19.82
CA GLN A 188 6.41 15.93 20.12
C GLN A 188 5.28 15.50 21.07
N HIS A 189 4.97 14.19 21.12
CA HIS A 189 4.01 13.60 22.05
C HIS A 189 4.66 13.02 23.31
N GLY A 190 5.93 13.36 23.58
CA GLY A 190 6.61 13.02 24.82
C GLY A 190 7.22 11.61 24.86
N VAL A 191 7.31 10.90 23.71
CA VAL A 191 7.98 9.59 23.67
C VAL A 191 9.49 9.81 23.65
N PRO A 192 10.27 9.22 24.58
CA PRO A 192 11.72 9.35 24.63
C PRO A 192 12.39 8.65 23.43
N ASP A 193 13.51 9.18 22.96
CA ASP A 193 14.25 8.63 21.80
C ASP A 193 14.63 7.16 21.95
N ASN A 194 15.01 6.74 23.15
CA ASN A 194 15.39 5.37 23.44
C ASN A 194 14.20 4.38 23.40
N GLU A 195 12.97 4.85 23.37
CA GLU A 195 11.77 4.01 23.27
C GLU A 195 11.22 3.89 21.84
N ILE A 196 11.54 4.84 20.95
CA ILE A 196 10.95 4.87 19.60
C ILE A 196 11.33 3.64 18.78
N GLY A 197 12.65 3.38 18.64
CA GLY A 197 13.17 2.27 17.85
C GLY A 197 13.03 2.43 16.33
N THR A 198 13.63 1.50 15.58
CA THR A 198 13.65 1.53 14.12
C THR A 198 12.97 0.34 13.46
N HIS A 199 13.02 -0.84 14.07
CA HIS A 199 12.41 -2.07 13.54
C HIS A 199 11.80 -2.90 14.65
N ALA A 200 10.55 -3.23 14.52
CA ALA A 200 9.75 -3.96 15.52
C ALA A 200 9.75 -3.31 16.92
N GLY A 201 10.19 -2.05 17.04
CA GLY A 201 10.13 -1.23 18.26
C GLY A 201 8.76 -0.59 18.46
N LEU A 202 8.69 0.41 19.36
CA LEU A 202 7.44 1.11 19.67
C LEU A 202 6.81 1.74 18.42
N ALA A 203 7.60 2.46 17.63
CA ALA A 203 7.10 3.16 16.44
C ALA A 203 6.46 2.19 15.44
N ASP A 204 7.22 1.20 15.00
CA ASP A 204 6.82 0.24 13.98
C ASP A 204 5.61 -0.60 14.42
N THR A 205 5.61 -1.05 15.68
CA THR A 205 4.51 -1.84 16.26
C THR A 205 3.25 -0.98 16.46
N SER A 206 3.38 0.29 16.83
CA SER A 206 2.23 1.21 16.98
C SER A 206 1.54 1.47 15.64
N LEU A 207 2.30 1.70 14.55
CA LEU A 207 1.73 1.84 13.21
C LEU A 207 0.88 0.64 12.82
N LEU A 208 1.38 -0.58 13.13
CA LEU A 208 0.62 -1.80 12.83
C LEU A 208 -0.63 -1.94 13.71
N LEU A 209 -0.53 -1.62 15.00
CA LEU A 209 -1.68 -1.64 15.92
C LEU A 209 -2.82 -0.74 15.45
N ALA A 210 -2.50 0.40 14.84
CA ALA A 210 -3.50 1.34 14.33
C ALA A 210 -4.29 0.83 13.12
N VAL A 211 -3.73 -0.10 12.33
CA VAL A 211 -4.35 -0.58 11.09
C VAL A 211 -4.72 -2.06 11.14
N ALA A 212 -4.04 -2.86 11.95
CA ALA A 212 -4.24 -4.31 12.01
C ALA A 212 -3.85 -4.88 13.41
N PRO A 213 -4.56 -4.53 14.49
CA PRO A 213 -4.20 -4.92 15.86
C PRO A 213 -4.11 -6.45 16.04
N GLN A 214 -4.86 -7.23 15.27
CA GLN A 214 -4.83 -8.70 15.28
C GLN A 214 -3.47 -9.29 14.85
N MET A 215 -2.63 -8.50 14.17
CA MET A 215 -1.28 -8.90 13.75
C MET A 215 -0.25 -8.81 14.88
N VAL A 216 -0.59 -8.17 16.01
CA VAL A 216 0.27 -8.04 17.19
C VAL A 216 -0.26 -8.92 18.32
N ARG A 217 0.61 -9.71 18.94
CA ARG A 217 0.31 -10.54 20.10
C ARG A 217 0.40 -9.68 21.38
N SER A 218 -0.48 -8.71 21.48
CA SER A 218 -0.38 -7.59 22.46
C SER A 218 -0.36 -8.04 23.91
N GLU A 219 -1.11 -9.07 24.29
CA GLU A 219 -1.10 -9.59 25.66
C GLU A 219 0.25 -10.24 25.99
N SER A 220 0.73 -11.12 25.10
CA SER A 220 2.03 -11.77 25.26
C SER A 220 3.17 -10.75 25.28
N LEU A 221 3.11 -9.74 24.43
CA LEU A 221 4.12 -8.67 24.34
C LEU A 221 4.20 -7.87 25.65
N ARG A 222 3.06 -7.46 26.21
CA ARG A 222 3.04 -6.68 27.47
C ARG A 222 3.61 -7.43 28.67
N ASN A 223 3.43 -8.75 28.70
CA ASN A 223 3.85 -9.61 29.81
C ASN A 223 5.26 -10.18 29.63
N ALA A 224 5.91 -9.94 28.50
CA ALA A 224 7.24 -10.47 28.20
C ALA A 224 8.38 -9.61 28.79
N PRO A 225 9.58 -10.17 28.98
CA PRO A 225 10.78 -9.36 29.05
C PRO A 225 10.92 -8.49 27.80
N GLN A 226 11.57 -7.33 27.95
CA GLN A 226 11.83 -6.45 26.81
C GLN A 226 12.61 -7.21 25.72
N PRO A 227 12.05 -7.36 24.49
CA PRO A 227 12.75 -8.04 23.42
C PRO A 227 13.86 -7.14 22.85
N GLY A 228 14.93 -7.75 22.36
CA GLY A 228 16.09 -7.06 21.83
C GLY A 228 16.55 -7.58 20.48
N ALA A 229 17.78 -7.23 20.09
CA ALA A 229 18.36 -7.58 18.78
C ALA A 229 18.42 -9.10 18.52
N ALA A 230 18.63 -9.90 19.57
CA ALA A 230 18.60 -11.36 19.47
C ALA A 230 17.23 -11.90 19.09
N ASP A 231 16.16 -11.15 19.45
CA ASP A 231 14.77 -11.46 19.15
C ASP A 231 14.30 -10.81 17.85
N GLY A 232 15.18 -10.08 17.14
CA GLY A 232 14.84 -9.36 15.92
C GLY A 232 14.17 -7.99 16.13
N VAL A 233 14.34 -7.38 17.32
CA VAL A 233 13.85 -6.03 17.63
C VAL A 233 15.05 -5.07 17.66
N TYR A 234 15.03 -4.04 16.82
CA TYR A 234 16.16 -3.11 16.69
C TYR A 234 15.81 -1.73 17.25
N GLY A 235 16.10 -1.58 18.53
CA GLY A 235 15.84 -0.37 19.31
C GLY A 235 14.40 -0.19 19.75
N GLY A 236 14.24 0.64 20.78
CA GLY A 236 12.94 0.93 21.36
C GLY A 236 12.37 -0.18 22.26
N ASP A 237 11.19 0.06 22.78
CA ASP A 237 10.44 -0.91 23.57
C ASP A 237 9.03 -1.11 22.99
N PRO A 238 8.78 -2.20 22.25
CA PRO A 238 7.47 -2.43 21.64
C PRO A 238 6.34 -2.66 22.65
N ARG A 239 6.65 -2.93 23.94
CA ARG A 239 5.64 -3.12 25.01
C ARG A 239 4.83 -1.86 25.29
N HIS A 240 5.39 -0.68 24.97
CA HIS A 240 4.74 0.63 25.12
C HIS A 240 3.98 1.08 23.86
N SER A 241 3.92 0.23 22.84
CA SER A 241 3.18 0.53 21.60
C SER A 241 1.68 0.66 21.86
N SER A 242 1.04 1.59 21.17
CA SER A 242 -0.42 1.79 21.29
C SER A 242 -1.08 2.15 19.94
N VAL A 243 -2.39 1.92 19.88
CA VAL A 243 -3.23 2.32 18.74
C VAL A 243 -3.24 3.84 18.58
N GLU A 244 -3.27 4.58 19.69
CA GLU A 244 -3.32 6.04 19.71
C GLU A 244 -2.06 6.64 19.10
N LEU A 245 -0.88 6.17 19.53
CA LEU A 245 0.40 6.57 18.93
C LEU A 245 0.44 6.21 17.44
N GLY A 246 0.02 5.00 17.09
CA GLY A 246 0.01 4.54 15.71
C GLY A 246 -0.90 5.38 14.80
N LYS A 247 -2.05 5.85 15.29
CA LYS A 247 -2.94 6.73 14.52
C LYS A 247 -2.26 8.05 14.15
N LEU A 248 -1.47 8.65 15.04
CA LEU A 248 -0.71 9.86 14.73
C LEU A 248 0.19 9.66 13.50
N GLY A 249 0.88 8.52 13.46
CA GLY A 249 1.77 8.16 12.34
C GLY A 249 0.98 7.85 11.06
N THR A 250 -0.02 6.98 11.13
CA THR A 250 -0.78 6.56 9.95
C THR A 250 -1.53 7.72 9.30
N ASP A 251 -2.09 8.64 10.09
CA ASP A 251 -2.77 9.83 9.58
C ASP A 251 -1.79 10.79 8.90
N ALA A 252 -0.60 10.98 9.46
CA ALA A 252 0.45 11.79 8.85
C ALA A 252 1.00 11.17 7.56
N ILE A 253 1.21 9.84 7.52
CA ILE A 253 1.64 9.14 6.31
C ILE A 253 0.63 9.34 5.20
N VAL A 254 -0.65 9.09 5.46
CA VAL A 254 -1.72 9.20 4.46
C VAL A 254 -1.84 10.62 3.94
N SER A 255 -1.93 11.64 4.82
CA SER A 255 -2.11 13.03 4.40
C SER A 255 -0.94 13.54 3.56
N ARG A 256 0.30 13.34 4.01
CA ARG A 256 1.49 13.79 3.28
C ARG A 256 1.68 13.06 1.95
N THR A 257 1.34 11.77 1.89
CA THR A 257 1.38 10.99 0.64
C THR A 257 0.35 11.51 -0.37
N ILE A 258 -0.89 11.81 0.07
CA ILE A 258 -1.92 12.41 -0.80
C ILE A 258 -1.44 13.76 -1.35
N GLU A 259 -0.90 14.63 -0.51
CA GLU A 259 -0.36 15.94 -0.92
C GLU A 259 0.75 15.79 -1.95
N SER A 260 1.70 14.87 -1.71
CA SER A 260 2.80 14.59 -2.64
C SER A 260 2.28 14.08 -3.99
N ILE A 261 1.35 13.13 -4.00
CA ILE A 261 0.76 12.61 -5.23
C ILE A 261 0.00 13.69 -5.99
N ARG A 262 -0.79 14.52 -5.32
CA ARG A 262 -1.51 15.64 -5.95
C ARG A 262 -0.56 16.63 -6.60
N LYS A 263 0.51 17.01 -5.91
CA LYS A 263 1.56 17.89 -6.45
C LYS A 263 2.21 17.32 -7.71
N GLU A 264 2.52 16.03 -7.70
CA GLU A 264 3.16 15.34 -8.82
C GLU A 264 2.22 15.12 -10.02
N THR A 265 0.94 14.90 -9.78
CA THR A 265 -0.05 14.58 -10.82
C THR A 265 -0.82 15.79 -11.33
N GLY A 266 -0.80 16.92 -10.61
CA GLY A 266 -1.61 18.11 -10.90
C GLY A 266 -3.12 17.87 -10.67
N VAL A 267 -3.50 16.82 -9.94
CA VAL A 267 -4.89 16.52 -9.57
C VAL A 267 -5.21 17.22 -8.25
N HIS A 268 -6.26 18.02 -8.24
CA HIS A 268 -6.73 18.80 -7.08
C HIS A 268 -7.95 18.20 -6.43
#